data_334a5f4efbd442a07b27df71fd00ab1d
#
_entry.id   334a5f4efbd442a07b27df71fd00ab1d
#
_cell.length_a   1.000
_cell.length_b   1.000
_cell.length_c   1.000
_cell.angle_alpha   90.00
_cell.angle_beta   90.00
_cell.angle_gamma   90.00
#
_symmetry.space_group_name_H-M   'P 1'
#
loop_
_entity.id
_entity.type
_entity.pdbx_description
1 polymer ?
#
loop_
_entity_poly.entity_id
_entity_poly.type
_entity_poly.pdbx_seq_one_letter_code
_entity_poly.pdbx_strand_id
1 'polypeptide(L)'
;MCGRYVRKSTRREIAAWFGAEDDDALEWGASYNVAPQTFQPVVRLNRDTGMREIVLMRWGLIPYWSKDAQIGYSTINAKAETVATAPAFREAFRRRRCLVPADAFYEWQKLDPKHKQPFAIALSSREPYGFAGVWERWKDPASGERVESFSIITTDPNQVVAPLHNRMPVIIERKDYARWLGGGNPAQPPLDLLRPFPAEQMIAWKVDKAVGNVRNDTAQLLDQPDPDFL
;
A
#
# COMPACT_ATOMS: atom_id res chain seq x y z
N MET A 1 9.00 8.24 0.00
CA MET A 1 7.64 7.82 0.45
C MET A 1 7.10 6.87 -0.61
N CYS A 2 6.54 5.73 -0.20
CA CYS A 2 5.93 4.78 -1.14
C CYS A 2 4.79 5.46 -1.91
N GLY A 3 5.05 5.85 -3.13
CA GLY A 3 4.11 6.57 -3.99
C GLY A 3 3.77 5.81 -5.28
N ARG A 4 4.27 4.59 -5.43
CA ARG A 4 4.06 3.77 -6.61
C ARG A 4 4.27 2.30 -6.29
N TYR A 5 3.37 1.42 -6.74
CA TYR A 5 3.53 -0.02 -6.54
C TYR A 5 2.95 -0.84 -7.69
N VAL A 6 3.20 -2.14 -7.67
CA VAL A 6 2.73 -3.13 -8.62
C VAL A 6 1.69 -4.01 -7.96
N ARG A 7 0.59 -4.24 -8.64
CA ARG A 7 -0.41 -5.24 -8.28
C ARG A 7 -0.80 -5.99 -9.56
N LYS A 8 -0.03 -7.02 -9.87
CA LYS A 8 -0.28 -7.90 -11.03
C LYS A 8 -1.16 -9.10 -10.68
N SER A 9 -1.23 -9.45 -9.39
CA SER A 9 -2.02 -10.58 -8.90
C SER A 9 -3.50 -10.40 -9.21
N THR A 10 -4.12 -11.46 -9.68
CA THR A 10 -5.55 -11.53 -10.00
C THR A 10 -6.41 -11.49 -8.74
N ARG A 11 -7.70 -11.23 -8.90
CA ARG A 11 -8.67 -11.26 -7.80
C ARG A 11 -8.63 -12.59 -7.05
N ARG A 12 -8.65 -13.71 -7.77
CA ARG A 12 -8.64 -15.06 -7.18
C ARG A 12 -7.35 -15.34 -6.40
N GLU A 13 -6.20 -14.92 -6.93
CA GLU A 13 -4.92 -15.06 -6.23
C GLU A 13 -4.89 -14.23 -4.96
N ILE A 14 -5.39 -12.99 -4.99
CA ILE A 14 -5.50 -12.14 -3.80
C ILE A 14 -6.46 -12.77 -2.78
N ALA A 15 -7.66 -13.21 -3.19
CA ALA A 15 -8.60 -13.86 -2.31
C ALA A 15 -8.00 -15.09 -1.61
N ALA A 16 -7.38 -15.98 -2.37
CA ALA A 16 -6.73 -17.17 -1.85
C ALA A 16 -5.54 -16.84 -0.92
N TRP A 17 -4.68 -15.89 -1.32
CA TRP A 17 -3.50 -15.52 -0.55
C TRP A 17 -3.83 -14.87 0.79
N PHE A 18 -4.81 -13.97 0.78
CA PHE A 18 -5.22 -13.22 1.97
C PHE A 18 -6.32 -13.92 2.79
N GLY A 19 -6.85 -15.05 2.31
CA GLY A 19 -7.96 -15.76 2.95
C GLY A 19 -9.20 -14.88 3.03
N ALA A 20 -9.49 -14.15 1.94
CA ALA A 20 -10.66 -13.28 1.81
C ALA A 20 -11.74 -13.92 0.93
N GLU A 21 -12.97 -13.48 1.10
CA GLU A 21 -14.06 -13.88 0.21
C GLU A 21 -13.78 -13.40 -1.22
N ASP A 22 -14.03 -14.29 -2.19
CA ASP A 22 -13.87 -14.02 -3.61
C ASP A 22 -15.20 -13.52 -4.19
N ASP A 23 -15.39 -12.20 -4.20
CA ASP A 23 -16.57 -11.56 -4.79
C ASP A 23 -16.34 -11.37 -6.29
N ASP A 24 -17.04 -12.13 -7.13
CA ASP A 24 -16.94 -12.09 -8.59
C ASP A 24 -17.55 -10.84 -9.24
N ALA A 25 -18.30 -10.05 -8.48
CA ALA A 25 -18.76 -8.73 -8.92
C ALA A 25 -17.63 -7.69 -8.98
N LEU A 26 -16.46 -7.97 -8.33
CA LEU A 26 -15.31 -7.09 -8.37
C LEU A 26 -14.38 -7.48 -9.52
N GLU A 27 -14.12 -6.54 -10.41
CA GLU A 27 -13.20 -6.74 -11.53
C GLU A 27 -12.09 -5.69 -11.52
N TRP A 28 -10.87 -6.14 -11.80
CA TRP A 28 -9.71 -5.28 -12.08
C TRP A 28 -8.67 -6.04 -12.89
N GLY A 29 -7.97 -5.35 -13.79
CA GLY A 29 -6.81 -5.86 -14.50
C GLY A 29 -5.53 -5.78 -13.67
N ALA A 30 -4.47 -6.47 -14.09
CA ALA A 30 -3.13 -6.25 -13.55
C ALA A 30 -2.73 -4.77 -13.74
N SER A 31 -2.06 -4.20 -12.73
CA SER A 31 -1.45 -2.89 -12.83
C SER A 31 0.00 -2.98 -12.37
N TYR A 32 0.88 -2.53 -13.24
CA TYR A 32 2.34 -2.51 -13.02
C TYR A 32 2.83 -1.14 -12.57
N ASN A 33 1.91 -0.18 -12.42
CA ASN A 33 2.26 1.20 -12.08
C ASN A 33 1.15 1.92 -11.31
N VAL A 34 0.66 1.28 -10.24
CA VAL A 34 -0.40 1.85 -9.39
C VAL A 34 0.04 3.19 -8.81
N ALA A 35 -0.75 4.22 -9.05
CA ALA A 35 -0.50 5.59 -8.59
C ALA A 35 -1.53 6.04 -7.54
N PRO A 36 -1.19 7.02 -6.69
CA PRO A 36 -2.15 7.64 -5.79
C PRO A 36 -3.38 8.18 -6.50
N GLN A 37 -4.48 8.29 -5.78
CA GLN A 37 -5.81 8.73 -6.21
C GLN A 37 -6.57 7.73 -7.07
N THR A 38 -6.00 6.57 -7.39
CA THR A 38 -6.71 5.47 -8.07
C THR A 38 -7.42 4.56 -7.07
N PHE A 39 -8.49 3.88 -7.53
CA PHE A 39 -9.18 2.87 -6.74
C PHE A 39 -8.42 1.53 -6.85
N GLN A 40 -8.14 0.92 -5.71
CA GLN A 40 -7.37 -0.32 -5.64
C GLN A 40 -8.04 -1.32 -4.71
N PRO A 41 -7.87 -2.64 -4.95
CA PRO A 41 -8.35 -3.65 -4.04
C PRO A 41 -7.61 -3.57 -2.70
N VAL A 42 -8.37 -3.65 -1.64
CA VAL A 42 -7.91 -3.61 -0.26
C VAL A 42 -8.60 -4.74 0.50
N VAL A 43 -7.87 -5.47 1.30
CA VAL A 43 -8.41 -6.53 2.16
C VAL A 43 -8.66 -5.96 3.55
N ARG A 44 -9.88 -6.08 4.02
CA ARG A 44 -10.27 -5.68 5.39
C ARG A 44 -11.10 -6.77 6.08
N LEU A 45 -11.31 -6.62 7.37
CA LEU A 45 -12.26 -7.43 8.11
C LEU A 45 -13.67 -6.82 7.97
N ASN A 46 -14.60 -7.57 7.45
CA ASN A 46 -16.03 -7.26 7.52
C ASN A 46 -16.48 -7.49 8.97
N ARG A 47 -17.02 -6.44 9.61
CA ARG A 47 -17.36 -6.52 11.04
C ARG A 47 -18.67 -7.25 11.32
N ASP A 48 -19.53 -7.32 10.32
CA ASP A 48 -20.83 -7.96 10.46
C ASP A 48 -20.71 -9.48 10.34
N THR A 49 -19.87 -9.95 9.41
CA THR A 49 -19.64 -11.39 9.15
C THR A 49 -18.43 -11.95 9.89
N GLY A 50 -17.46 -11.12 10.28
CA GLY A 50 -16.17 -11.55 10.82
C GLY A 50 -15.22 -12.12 9.76
N MET A 51 -15.61 -12.13 8.49
CA MET A 51 -14.80 -12.63 7.37
C MET A 51 -13.92 -11.52 6.78
N ARG A 52 -12.85 -11.91 6.11
CA ARG A 52 -12.07 -10.96 5.31
C ARG A 52 -12.76 -10.75 3.98
N GLU A 53 -12.89 -9.51 3.57
CA GLU A 53 -13.48 -9.11 2.29
C GLU A 53 -12.49 -8.28 1.48
N ILE A 54 -12.63 -8.32 0.16
CA ILE A 54 -11.91 -7.44 -0.76
C ILE A 54 -12.86 -6.32 -1.16
N VAL A 55 -12.41 -5.09 -1.07
CA VAL A 55 -13.18 -3.89 -1.47
C VAL A 55 -12.29 -2.96 -2.27
N LEU A 56 -12.89 -2.17 -3.17
CA LEU A 56 -12.17 -1.13 -3.90
C LEU A 56 -12.19 0.16 -3.09
N MET A 57 -11.01 0.69 -2.78
CA MET A 57 -10.85 1.96 -2.06
C MET A 57 -9.90 2.90 -2.81
N ARG A 58 -10.14 4.20 -2.68
CA ARG A 58 -9.26 5.24 -3.24
C ARG A 58 -7.97 5.36 -2.43
N TRP A 59 -6.83 5.34 -3.08
CA TRP A 59 -5.55 5.58 -2.42
C TRP A 59 -5.31 7.06 -2.16
N GLY A 60 -5.28 7.43 -0.91
CA GLY A 60 -5.23 8.79 -0.37
C GLY A 60 -6.38 9.00 0.59
N LEU A 61 -6.13 8.68 1.87
CA LEU A 61 -7.15 8.66 2.92
C LEU A 61 -7.78 10.03 3.11
N ILE A 62 -9.12 10.08 3.06
CA ILE A 62 -9.89 11.27 3.37
C ILE A 62 -10.46 11.08 4.78
N PRO A 63 -10.00 11.83 5.79
CA PRO A 63 -10.55 11.72 7.13
C PRO A 63 -12.04 12.03 7.15
N TYR A 64 -12.82 11.34 7.98
CA TYR A 64 -14.29 11.50 8.06
C TYR A 64 -14.75 12.93 8.33
N TRP A 65 -13.92 13.74 8.98
CA TRP A 65 -14.18 15.14 9.32
C TRP A 65 -13.71 16.15 8.25
N SER A 66 -13.08 15.69 7.16
CA SER A 66 -12.57 16.61 6.13
C SER A 66 -13.71 17.32 5.41
N LYS A 67 -13.46 18.58 5.07
CA LYS A 67 -14.40 19.42 4.32
C LYS A 67 -14.40 19.10 2.83
N ASP A 68 -13.28 18.57 2.31
CA ASP A 68 -13.11 18.22 0.90
C ASP A 68 -12.17 17.01 0.73
N ALA A 69 -12.11 16.48 -0.49
CA ALA A 69 -11.30 15.31 -0.84
C ALA A 69 -9.83 15.64 -1.13
N GLN A 70 -9.43 16.91 -1.16
CA GLN A 70 -8.07 17.32 -1.57
C GLN A 70 -7.00 16.86 -0.57
N ILE A 71 -7.36 16.74 0.70
CA ILE A 71 -6.47 16.21 1.74
C ILE A 71 -5.89 14.85 1.35
N GLY A 72 -6.62 14.04 0.56
CA GLY A 72 -6.18 12.73 0.06
C GLY A 72 -4.86 12.76 -0.73
N TYR A 73 -4.49 13.90 -1.31
CA TYR A 73 -3.19 14.04 -2.00
C TYR A 73 -2.01 14.02 -1.03
N SER A 74 -2.18 14.48 0.19
CA SER A 74 -1.14 14.53 1.22
C SER A 74 -1.16 13.33 2.18
N THR A 75 -2.23 12.53 2.16
CA THR A 75 -2.47 11.41 3.07
C THR A 75 -2.36 10.03 2.41
N ILE A 76 -1.60 9.95 1.31
CA ILE A 76 -1.29 8.67 0.65
C ILE A 76 -0.46 7.75 1.55
N ASN A 77 0.34 8.34 2.46
CA ASN A 77 1.11 7.60 3.46
C ASN A 77 0.86 8.15 4.88
N ALA A 78 0.86 7.24 5.85
CA ALA A 78 0.91 7.52 7.28
C ALA A 78 2.26 7.06 7.84
N LYS A 79 2.88 7.84 8.73
CA LYS A 79 4.14 7.43 9.38
C LYS A 79 3.84 6.53 10.57
N ALA A 80 4.53 5.41 10.70
CA ALA A 80 4.41 4.46 11.81
C ALA A 80 4.54 5.16 13.18
N GLU A 81 5.47 6.12 13.29
CA GLU A 81 5.78 6.85 14.52
C GLU A 81 4.63 7.74 15.01
N THR A 82 3.76 8.16 14.11
CA THR A 82 2.69 9.12 14.43
C THR A 82 1.29 8.64 14.07
N VAL A 83 1.14 7.47 13.44
CA VAL A 83 -0.16 6.96 12.97
C VAL A 83 -1.18 6.83 14.12
N ALA A 84 -0.73 6.50 15.32
CA ALA A 84 -1.58 6.36 16.51
C ALA A 84 -2.05 7.68 17.11
N THR A 85 -1.42 8.81 16.77
CA THR A 85 -1.69 10.12 17.37
C THR A 85 -2.13 11.19 16.38
N ALA A 86 -1.68 11.09 15.12
CA ALA A 86 -1.99 12.07 14.09
C ALA A 86 -3.51 12.14 13.80
N PRO A 87 -4.11 13.33 13.81
CA PRO A 87 -5.56 13.52 13.66
C PRO A 87 -6.18 12.84 12.44
N ALA A 88 -5.45 12.78 11.32
CA ALA A 88 -5.93 12.17 10.09
C ALA A 88 -6.01 10.63 10.17
N PHE A 89 -5.22 9.98 11.03
CA PHE A 89 -5.02 8.53 10.99
C PHE A 89 -5.38 7.80 12.28
N ARG A 90 -5.34 8.46 13.44
CA ARG A 90 -5.46 7.81 14.76
C ARG A 90 -6.73 6.96 14.92
N GLU A 91 -7.89 7.44 14.46
CA GLU A 91 -9.15 6.69 14.58
C GLU A 91 -9.20 5.53 13.56
N ALA A 92 -8.67 5.73 12.36
CA ALA A 92 -8.53 4.69 11.37
C ALA A 92 -7.57 3.60 11.86
N PHE A 93 -6.43 3.97 12.44
CA PHE A 93 -5.45 3.03 12.99
C PHE A 93 -6.03 2.20 14.15
N ARG A 94 -6.82 2.79 15.01
CA ARG A 94 -7.47 2.08 16.12
C ARG A 94 -8.53 1.07 15.66
N ARG A 95 -9.29 1.41 14.61
CA ARG A 95 -10.53 0.70 14.28
C ARG A 95 -10.61 0.17 12.85
N ARG A 96 -9.88 0.72 11.90
CA ARG A 96 -10.03 0.47 10.45
C ARG A 96 -8.69 0.21 9.80
N ARG A 97 -8.09 -0.91 10.17
CA ARG A 97 -6.86 -1.41 9.54
C ARG A 97 -7.24 -2.27 8.34
N CYS A 98 -6.36 -2.28 7.35
CA CYS A 98 -6.50 -3.07 6.13
C CYS A 98 -5.13 -3.55 5.64
N LEU A 99 -5.14 -4.47 4.71
CA LEU A 99 -3.97 -4.88 3.95
C LEU A 99 -4.15 -4.40 2.51
N VAL A 100 -3.12 -3.79 1.96
CA VAL A 100 -3.09 -3.35 0.56
C VAL A 100 -2.26 -4.37 -0.22
N PRO A 101 -2.89 -5.22 -1.07
CA PRO A 101 -2.18 -6.23 -1.84
C PRO A 101 -1.19 -5.61 -2.82
N ALA A 102 0.03 -6.11 -2.83
CA ALA A 102 1.09 -5.68 -3.73
C ALA A 102 2.00 -6.86 -4.11
N ASP A 103 2.63 -6.76 -5.28
CA ASP A 103 3.64 -7.70 -5.78
C ASP A 103 5.04 -7.10 -5.78
N ALA A 104 5.14 -5.77 -5.91
CA ALA A 104 6.37 -4.98 -5.81
C ALA A 104 6.03 -3.52 -5.51
N PHE A 105 7.01 -2.72 -5.15
CA PHE A 105 6.88 -1.26 -5.10
C PHE A 105 8.10 -0.60 -5.70
N TYR A 106 7.96 0.69 -6.05
CA TYR A 106 9.04 1.45 -6.64
C TYR A 106 9.55 2.52 -5.69
N GLU A 107 10.87 2.71 -5.69
CA GLU A 107 11.54 3.86 -5.08
C GLU A 107 12.61 4.41 -6.01
N TRP A 108 12.95 5.68 -5.82
CA TRP A 108 13.86 6.42 -6.68
C TRP A 108 15.12 6.79 -5.93
N GLN A 109 16.22 6.13 -6.27
CA GLN A 109 17.55 6.51 -5.79
C GLN A 109 17.94 7.86 -6.39
N LYS A 110 18.29 8.83 -5.55
CA LYS A 110 18.85 10.10 -5.99
C LYS A 110 20.32 9.87 -6.36
N LEU A 111 20.67 10.06 -7.62
CA LEU A 111 22.06 10.02 -8.08
C LEU A 111 22.70 11.40 -7.91
N ASP A 112 21.97 12.45 -8.26
CA ASP A 112 22.32 13.85 -8.08
C ASP A 112 21.03 14.70 -7.96
N PRO A 113 21.10 16.05 -7.85
CA PRO A 113 19.91 16.91 -7.72
C PRO A 113 18.90 16.81 -8.88
N LYS A 114 19.35 16.40 -10.07
CA LYS A 114 18.53 16.35 -11.30
C LYS A 114 18.18 14.94 -11.74
N HIS A 115 18.97 13.94 -11.33
CA HIS A 115 18.84 12.58 -11.84
C HIS A 115 18.44 11.60 -10.73
N LYS A 116 17.47 10.76 -11.06
CA LYS A 116 17.01 9.67 -10.20
C LYS A 116 16.97 8.38 -11.00
N GLN A 117 17.37 7.29 -10.35
CA GLN A 117 17.26 5.93 -10.89
C GLN A 117 16.13 5.22 -10.16
N PRO A 118 15.06 4.78 -10.85
CA PRO A 118 14.03 3.98 -10.25
C PRO A 118 14.49 2.54 -10.02
N PHE A 119 14.01 1.97 -8.94
CA PHE A 119 14.19 0.57 -8.57
C PHE A 119 12.83 -0.04 -8.29
N ALA A 120 12.65 -1.29 -8.72
CA ALA A 120 11.58 -2.14 -8.23
C ALA A 120 12.10 -2.94 -7.03
N ILE A 121 11.22 -3.10 -6.03
CA ILE A 121 11.54 -3.78 -4.77
C ILE A 121 10.41 -4.79 -4.50
N ALA A 122 10.77 -6.06 -4.26
CA ALA A 122 9.82 -7.14 -4.01
C ALA A 122 10.35 -8.11 -2.96
N LEU A 123 9.50 -9.04 -2.53
CA LEU A 123 9.96 -10.19 -1.78
C LEU A 123 10.81 -11.10 -2.68
N SER A 124 11.85 -11.72 -2.13
CA SER A 124 12.69 -12.70 -2.86
C SER A 124 11.90 -13.92 -3.32
N SER A 125 10.84 -14.29 -2.60
CA SER A 125 9.90 -15.34 -2.99
C SER A 125 9.04 -15.00 -4.20
N ARG A 126 8.95 -13.71 -4.58
CA ARG A 126 8.06 -13.20 -5.64
C ARG A 126 6.56 -13.42 -5.36
N GLU A 127 6.21 -13.83 -4.17
CA GLU A 127 4.83 -13.96 -3.72
C GLU A 127 4.20 -12.59 -3.44
N PRO A 128 2.88 -12.45 -3.60
CA PRO A 128 2.18 -11.22 -3.21
C PRO A 128 2.25 -11.03 -1.69
N TYR A 129 2.15 -9.78 -1.26
CA TYR A 129 2.18 -9.42 0.16
C TYR A 129 1.24 -8.25 0.44
N GLY A 130 0.96 -8.01 1.72
CA GLY A 130 0.10 -6.92 2.16
C GLY A 130 0.89 -5.78 2.79
N PHE A 131 0.77 -4.57 2.24
CA PHE A 131 1.17 -3.40 3.01
C PHE A 131 0.20 -3.16 4.17
N ALA A 132 0.73 -2.74 5.31
CA ALA A 132 -0.09 -2.21 6.39
C ALA A 132 -0.81 -0.95 5.92
N GLY A 133 -2.12 -0.98 5.95
CA GLY A 133 -2.96 0.15 5.60
C GLY A 133 -3.94 0.53 6.71
N VAL A 134 -4.40 1.76 6.65
CA VAL A 134 -5.54 2.25 7.40
C VAL A 134 -6.53 2.86 6.44
N TRP A 135 -7.83 2.75 6.73
CA TRP A 135 -8.86 3.23 5.84
C TRP A 135 -9.91 4.05 6.57
N GLU A 136 -10.64 4.89 5.81
CA GLU A 136 -11.70 5.75 6.33
C GLU A 136 -12.86 5.80 5.35
N ARG A 137 -14.05 6.04 5.90
CA ARG A 137 -15.26 6.34 5.14
C ARG A 137 -15.59 7.82 5.35
N TRP A 138 -15.48 8.57 4.28
CA TRP A 138 -15.83 9.98 4.24
C TRP A 138 -17.14 10.16 3.49
N LYS A 139 -17.96 11.11 3.96
CA LYS A 139 -19.17 11.56 3.25
C LYS A 139 -18.92 12.97 2.76
N ASP A 140 -19.03 13.16 1.45
CA ASP A 140 -18.88 14.48 0.82
C ASP A 140 -19.98 15.41 1.36
N PRO A 141 -19.61 16.53 2.00
CA PRO A 141 -20.61 17.49 2.51
C PRO A 141 -21.43 18.14 1.41
N ALA A 142 -20.93 18.25 0.19
CA ALA A 142 -21.59 18.90 -0.94
C ALA A 142 -22.53 17.95 -1.68
N SER A 143 -22.07 16.75 -2.02
CA SER A 143 -22.85 15.77 -2.82
C SER A 143 -23.59 14.72 -1.97
N GLY A 144 -23.13 14.50 -0.73
CA GLY A 144 -23.59 13.40 0.12
C GLY A 144 -23.01 12.03 -0.27
N GLU A 145 -22.17 11.96 -1.30
CA GLU A 145 -21.51 10.73 -1.76
C GLU A 145 -20.58 10.17 -0.67
N ARG A 146 -20.54 8.84 -0.59
CA ARG A 146 -19.62 8.14 0.34
C ARG A 146 -18.40 7.62 -0.42
N VAL A 147 -17.22 7.97 0.06
CA VAL A 147 -15.95 7.52 -0.48
C VAL A 147 -15.20 6.75 0.60
N GLU A 148 -14.83 5.52 0.32
CA GLU A 148 -13.86 4.76 1.12
C GLU A 148 -12.46 4.98 0.55
N SER A 149 -11.53 5.30 1.42
CA SER A 149 -10.17 5.66 1.05
C SER A 149 -9.16 5.11 2.04
N PHE A 150 -7.94 4.83 1.58
CA PHE A 150 -6.90 4.24 2.40
C PHE A 150 -5.57 5.00 2.31
N SER A 151 -4.73 4.76 3.31
CA SER A 151 -3.35 5.22 3.38
C SER A 151 -2.43 4.04 3.67
N ILE A 152 -1.24 4.00 3.07
CA ILE A 152 -0.21 3.00 3.35
C ILE A 152 0.66 3.51 4.50
N ILE A 153 0.89 2.66 5.51
CA ILE A 153 1.79 3.01 6.61
C ILE A 153 3.24 2.79 6.17
N THR A 154 4.10 3.76 6.49
CA THR A 154 5.53 3.71 6.20
C THR A 154 6.34 3.76 7.49
N THR A 155 7.51 3.12 7.47
CA THR A 155 8.48 3.06 8.58
C THR A 155 9.88 3.39 8.08
N ASP A 156 10.88 3.32 8.95
CA ASP A 156 12.28 3.43 8.57
C ASP A 156 12.66 2.34 7.56
N PRO A 157 13.62 2.59 6.67
CA PRO A 157 14.02 1.62 5.66
C PRO A 157 14.87 0.51 6.28
N ASN A 158 14.76 -0.70 5.73
CA ASN A 158 15.72 -1.76 5.97
C ASN A 158 16.98 -1.58 5.09
N GLN A 159 17.95 -2.49 5.20
CA GLN A 159 19.24 -2.43 4.50
C GLN A 159 19.10 -2.45 2.96
N VAL A 160 18.05 -3.07 2.40
CA VAL A 160 17.78 -3.10 0.95
C VAL A 160 17.25 -1.75 0.47
N VAL A 161 16.38 -1.11 1.25
CA VAL A 161 15.70 0.14 0.84
C VAL A 161 16.50 1.38 1.23
N ALA A 162 17.28 1.34 2.30
CA ALA A 162 18.05 2.49 2.81
C ALA A 162 18.91 3.20 1.75
N PRO A 163 19.61 2.50 0.84
CA PRO A 163 20.38 3.15 -0.24
C PRO A 163 19.50 3.89 -1.27
N LEU A 164 18.20 3.59 -1.34
CA LEU A 164 17.27 4.10 -2.33
C LEU A 164 16.42 5.24 -1.77
N HIS A 165 15.90 5.06 -0.55
CA HIS A 165 15.01 6.00 0.10
C HIS A 165 15.07 5.88 1.63
N ASN A 166 14.77 6.97 2.34
CA ASN A 166 14.77 7.03 3.81
C ASN A 166 13.49 6.49 4.47
N ARG A 167 12.56 5.95 3.71
CA ARG A 167 11.30 5.32 4.19
C ARG A 167 10.98 4.11 3.35
N MET A 168 10.31 3.12 3.94
CA MET A 168 9.71 1.98 3.23
C MET A 168 8.27 1.74 3.71
N PRO A 169 7.39 1.12 2.90
CA PRO A 169 6.09 0.67 3.38
C PRO A 169 6.27 -0.42 4.44
N VAL A 170 5.39 -0.42 5.44
CA VAL A 170 5.29 -1.55 6.37
C VAL A 170 4.64 -2.72 5.64
N ILE A 171 5.35 -3.84 5.59
CA ILE A 171 4.83 -5.11 5.05
C ILE A 171 4.46 -5.99 6.24
N ILE A 172 3.21 -6.48 6.27
CA ILE A 172 2.75 -7.40 7.31
C ILE A 172 3.06 -8.84 6.88
N GLU A 173 3.70 -9.61 7.74
CA GLU A 173 3.90 -11.04 7.51
C GLU A 173 2.56 -11.79 7.50
N ARG A 174 2.42 -12.79 6.63
CA ARG A 174 1.16 -13.54 6.46
C ARG A 174 0.61 -14.12 7.77
N LYS A 175 1.50 -14.57 8.68
CA LYS A 175 1.12 -15.09 10.00
C LYS A 175 0.44 -14.03 10.89
N ASP A 176 0.70 -12.75 10.64
CA ASP A 176 0.20 -11.62 11.43
C ASP A 176 -1.05 -10.95 10.81
N TYR A 177 -1.54 -11.40 9.65
CA TYR A 177 -2.70 -10.81 8.98
C TYR A 177 -3.95 -10.79 9.88
N ALA A 178 -4.24 -11.89 10.58
CA ALA A 178 -5.38 -11.95 11.48
C ALA A 178 -5.25 -10.94 12.63
N ARG A 179 -4.05 -10.84 13.22
CA ARG A 179 -3.75 -9.89 14.29
C ARG A 179 -3.82 -8.44 13.79
N TRP A 180 -3.32 -8.18 12.57
CA TRP A 180 -3.38 -6.85 11.97
C TRP A 180 -4.81 -6.41 11.66
N LEU A 181 -5.59 -7.25 10.97
CA LEU A 181 -6.96 -6.96 10.56
C LEU A 181 -7.95 -7.08 11.72
N GLY A 182 -7.68 -8.02 12.64
CA GLY A 182 -8.57 -8.37 13.72
C GLY A 182 -8.91 -7.20 14.61
N GLY A 183 -10.16 -7.21 15.07
CA GLY A 183 -10.69 -6.22 15.96
C GLY A 183 -10.22 -6.35 17.41
N GLY A 184 -8.95 -6.67 17.66
CA GLY A 184 -8.39 -6.69 19.01
C GLY A 184 -8.78 -5.42 19.80
N ASN A 185 -8.43 -5.34 21.04
CA ASN A 185 -8.75 -4.18 21.87
C ASN A 185 -8.33 -2.87 21.14
N PRO A 186 -9.26 -1.97 20.77
CA PRO A 186 -8.93 -0.70 20.12
C PRO A 186 -7.99 0.20 20.94
N ALA A 187 -7.90 -0.04 22.25
CA ALA A 187 -6.96 0.65 23.12
C ALA A 187 -5.51 0.17 22.97
N GLN A 188 -5.30 -1.00 22.33
CA GLN A 188 -3.99 -1.62 22.14
C GLN A 188 -3.80 -2.09 20.68
N PRO A 189 -3.76 -1.16 19.73
CA PRO A 189 -3.49 -1.50 18.34
C PRO A 189 -2.07 -2.08 18.20
N PRO A 190 -1.82 -2.98 17.22
CA PRO A 190 -0.57 -3.72 17.08
C PRO A 190 0.58 -2.84 16.56
N LEU A 191 1.10 -1.93 17.37
CA LEU A 191 2.20 -1.03 17.04
C LEU A 191 3.52 -1.78 16.75
N ASP A 192 3.74 -2.90 17.41
CA ASP A 192 4.91 -3.75 17.24
C ASP A 192 5.04 -4.37 15.83
N LEU A 193 3.95 -4.42 15.07
CA LEU A 193 3.96 -4.84 13.66
C LEU A 193 4.44 -3.73 12.70
N LEU A 194 4.52 -2.48 13.17
CA LEU A 194 4.94 -1.33 12.36
C LEU A 194 6.46 -1.21 12.31
N ARG A 195 7.12 -2.21 11.77
CA ARG A 195 8.58 -2.31 11.68
C ARG A 195 9.04 -2.58 10.25
N PRO A 196 10.32 -2.33 9.92
CA PRO A 196 10.90 -2.71 8.65
C PRO A 196 10.77 -4.22 8.43
N PHE A 197 10.47 -4.62 7.19
CA PHE A 197 10.46 -6.04 6.81
C PHE A 197 11.90 -6.55 6.73
N PRO A 198 12.17 -7.85 7.04
CA PRO A 198 13.50 -8.43 7.01
C PRO A 198 14.18 -8.27 5.65
N ALA A 199 15.38 -7.68 5.63
CA ALA A 199 16.08 -7.33 4.40
C ALA A 199 16.50 -8.57 3.58
N GLU A 200 16.86 -9.66 4.25
CA GLU A 200 17.26 -10.93 3.65
C GLU A 200 16.13 -11.62 2.85
N GLN A 201 14.89 -11.19 3.06
CA GLN A 201 13.72 -11.68 2.32
C GLN A 201 13.29 -10.74 1.20
N MET A 202 14.09 -9.71 0.91
CA MET A 202 13.77 -8.71 -0.09
C MET A 202 14.86 -8.60 -1.14
N ILE A 203 14.46 -8.21 -2.34
CA ILE A 203 15.34 -7.90 -3.46
C ILE A 203 14.98 -6.57 -4.07
N ALA A 204 15.97 -5.87 -4.61
CA ALA A 204 15.79 -4.65 -5.38
C ALA A 204 16.59 -4.73 -6.68
N TRP A 205 16.03 -4.20 -7.76
CA TRP A 205 16.71 -4.12 -9.05
C TRP A 205 16.36 -2.82 -9.77
N LYS A 206 17.28 -2.34 -10.59
CA LYS A 206 17.05 -1.17 -11.45
C LYS A 206 15.95 -1.46 -12.45
N VAL A 207 15.13 -0.46 -12.74
CA VAL A 207 14.12 -0.51 -13.80
C VAL A 207 14.21 0.72 -14.68
N ASP A 208 13.55 0.68 -15.84
CA ASP A 208 13.53 1.79 -16.79
C ASP A 208 12.87 3.04 -16.21
N LYS A 209 13.34 4.23 -16.61
CA LYS A 209 12.79 5.52 -16.21
C LYS A 209 11.36 5.75 -16.67
N ALA A 210 10.88 4.97 -17.63
CA ALA A 210 9.50 4.99 -18.12
C ALA A 210 8.47 4.79 -17.00
N VAL A 211 8.83 4.09 -15.91
CA VAL A 211 7.97 3.95 -14.72
C VAL A 211 7.59 5.29 -14.09
N GLY A 212 8.37 6.36 -14.30
CA GLY A 212 8.07 7.70 -13.84
C GLY A 212 6.77 8.28 -14.40
N ASN A 213 6.36 7.86 -15.60
CA ASN A 213 5.10 8.27 -16.19
C ASN A 213 3.98 7.31 -15.79
N VAL A 214 2.96 7.80 -15.07
CA VAL A 214 1.81 7.00 -14.61
C VAL A 214 0.96 6.40 -15.73
N ARG A 215 1.10 6.89 -16.96
CA ARG A 215 0.38 6.35 -18.12
C ARG A 215 1.01 5.05 -18.65
N ASN A 216 2.26 4.80 -18.31
CA ASN A 216 2.92 3.54 -18.62
C ASN A 216 2.52 2.52 -17.56
N ASP A 217 1.80 1.48 -17.96
CA ASP A 217 1.29 0.44 -17.06
C ASP A 217 1.36 -0.92 -17.75
N THR A 218 2.59 -1.40 -17.99
CA THR A 218 2.85 -2.67 -18.68
C THR A 218 3.87 -3.51 -17.91
N ALA A 219 3.88 -4.83 -18.17
CA ALA A 219 4.77 -5.77 -17.49
C ALA A 219 6.26 -5.43 -17.69
N GLN A 220 6.61 -4.84 -18.84
CA GLN A 220 7.99 -4.43 -19.17
C GLN A 220 8.58 -3.42 -18.20
N LEU A 221 7.75 -2.72 -17.41
CA LEU A 221 8.25 -1.83 -16.35
C LEU A 221 9.00 -2.55 -15.23
N LEU A 222 8.86 -3.89 -15.13
CA LEU A 222 9.59 -4.72 -14.17
C LEU A 222 10.87 -5.35 -14.76
N ASP A 223 11.08 -5.21 -16.07
CA ASP A 223 12.28 -5.73 -16.71
C ASP A 223 13.52 -4.97 -16.20
N GLN A 224 14.62 -5.68 -16.09
CA GLN A 224 15.91 -5.03 -15.85
C GLN A 224 16.33 -4.34 -17.16
N PRO A 225 16.71 -3.06 -17.11
CA PRO A 225 17.24 -2.40 -18.30
C PRO A 225 18.49 -3.13 -18.77
N ASP A 226 18.64 -3.21 -20.09
CA ASP A 226 19.82 -3.77 -20.71
C ASP A 226 21.06 -3.01 -20.19
N PRO A 227 22.09 -3.72 -19.66
CA PRO A 227 23.29 -3.08 -19.15
C PRO A 227 24.01 -2.20 -20.18
N ASP A 228 23.80 -2.40 -21.48
CA ASP A 228 24.39 -1.60 -22.55
C ASP A 228 23.65 -0.25 -22.80
N PHE A 229 22.53 0.02 -22.10
CA PHE A 229 21.77 1.28 -22.19
C PHE A 229 21.83 2.16 -20.94
N LEU A 230 22.79 1.92 -20.02
CA LEU A 230 22.96 2.69 -18.77
C LEU A 230 24.11 3.70 -18.87
#